data_2bca8375f5f4c6b06ddbb2950617d176
#
_entry.id   2bca8375f5f4c6b06ddbb2950617d176
#
_cell.length_a   1.000
_cell.length_b   1.000
_cell.length_c   1.000
_cell.angle_alpha   90.00
_cell.angle_beta   90.00
_cell.angle_gamma   90.00
#
_symmetry.space_group_name_H-M   'P 1'
#
loop_
_entity.id
_entity.type
_entity.pdbx_description
1 polymer ?
#
loop_
_entity_poly.entity_id
_entity_poly.type
_entity_poly.pdbx_seq_one_letter_code
_entity_poly.pdbx_strand_id
1 'polypeptide(L)'
;MLEPEIAAFVAAVDAWYPPGAAACAPEEQRRLYDRFAAAWTPATLPAGVARQDAVWQAPHGQPIALRRYAPSHGAPRGTVLFFHGGGFVVGSLDSHQLITAQLAADTGLAVIAVDYRLAPEHRAPAALEDCAAVARAARDARLPFGP
;
A
#
# COMPACT_ATOMS: atom_id res chain seq x y z
N MET A 1 22.66 7.48 18.62
CA MET A 1 23.50 7.13 17.45
C MET A 1 22.76 6.02 16.75
N LEU A 2 22.59 6.07 15.42
CA LEU A 2 21.97 4.98 14.66
C LEU A 2 22.92 3.79 14.61
N GLU A 3 22.36 2.58 14.59
CA GLU A 3 23.13 1.36 14.32
C GLU A 3 23.76 1.42 12.92
N PRO A 4 24.96 0.85 12.70
CA PRO A 4 25.68 0.99 11.43
C PRO A 4 24.87 0.55 10.20
N GLU A 5 24.11 -0.54 10.32
CA GLU A 5 23.25 -1.05 9.25
C GLU A 5 22.10 -0.09 8.91
N ILE A 6 21.50 0.52 9.94
CA ILE A 6 20.45 1.53 9.76
C ILE A 6 21.02 2.79 9.12
N ALA A 7 22.21 3.23 9.57
CA ALA A 7 22.89 4.39 8.99
C ALA A 7 23.23 4.17 7.50
N ALA A 8 23.71 2.97 7.14
CA ALA A 8 23.99 2.60 5.76
C ALA A 8 22.71 2.57 4.90
N PHE A 9 21.63 2.02 5.44
CA PHE A 9 20.32 2.02 4.76
C PHE A 9 19.81 3.44 4.53
N VAL A 10 19.85 4.31 5.54
CA VAL A 10 19.44 5.72 5.41
C VAL A 10 20.25 6.42 4.34
N ALA A 11 21.59 6.25 4.32
CA ALA A 11 22.44 6.83 3.29
C ALA A 11 22.12 6.31 1.88
N ALA A 12 21.79 5.04 1.74
CA ALA A 12 21.34 4.46 0.47
C ALA A 12 20.00 5.03 0.02
N VAL A 13 19.05 5.23 0.95
CA VAL A 13 17.75 5.88 0.66
C VAL A 13 17.96 7.32 0.22
N ASP A 14 18.78 8.09 0.96
CA ASP A 14 19.04 9.49 0.62
C ASP A 14 19.68 9.64 -0.77
N ALA A 15 20.52 8.69 -1.19
CA ALA A 15 21.14 8.69 -2.51
C ALA A 15 20.13 8.50 -3.68
N TRP A 16 18.92 7.97 -3.40
CA TRP A 16 17.86 7.82 -4.39
C TRP A 16 17.13 9.13 -4.69
N TYR A 17 17.14 10.06 -3.76
CA TYR A 17 16.38 11.28 -3.86
C TYR A 17 17.30 12.45 -4.27
N PRO A 18 16.96 13.22 -5.30
CA PRO A 18 17.72 14.41 -5.63
C PRO A 18 17.63 15.47 -4.52
N PRO A 19 18.62 16.34 -4.40
CA PRO A 19 18.55 17.48 -3.48
C PRO A 19 17.25 18.26 -3.68
N GLY A 20 16.53 18.53 -2.61
CA GLY A 20 15.25 19.26 -2.68
C GLY A 20 14.03 18.43 -3.07
N ALA A 21 14.13 17.10 -3.13
CA ALA A 21 13.01 16.22 -3.49
C ALA A 21 11.73 16.50 -2.66
N ALA A 22 11.89 16.82 -1.37
CA ALA A 22 10.76 17.16 -0.50
C ALA A 22 10.03 18.46 -0.88
N ALA A 23 10.68 19.34 -1.64
CA ALA A 23 10.10 20.60 -2.13
C ALA A 23 9.53 20.47 -3.56
N CYS A 24 9.66 19.33 -4.21
CA CYS A 24 9.07 19.08 -5.52
C CYS A 24 7.54 19.08 -5.45
N ALA A 25 6.90 19.29 -6.62
CA ALA A 25 5.46 19.11 -6.74
C ALA A 25 5.04 17.68 -6.30
N PRO A 26 3.85 17.50 -5.72
CA PRO A 26 3.39 16.21 -5.22
C PRO A 26 3.47 15.07 -6.25
N GLU A 27 3.18 15.37 -7.49
CA GLU A 27 3.28 14.41 -8.60
C GLU A 27 4.71 13.89 -8.79
N GLU A 28 5.72 14.75 -8.71
CA GLU A 28 7.12 14.37 -8.81
C GLU A 28 7.57 13.59 -7.56
N GLN A 29 7.12 13.98 -6.36
CA GLN A 29 7.39 13.24 -5.15
C GLN A 29 6.85 11.80 -5.24
N ARG A 30 5.64 11.60 -5.80
CA ARG A 30 5.06 10.27 -6.05
C ARG A 30 5.91 9.45 -7.01
N ARG A 31 6.34 10.04 -8.13
CA ARG A 31 7.23 9.35 -9.10
C ARG A 31 8.55 8.91 -8.46
N LEU A 32 9.16 9.79 -7.67
CA LEU A 32 10.40 9.46 -6.96
C LEU A 32 10.18 8.33 -5.96
N TYR A 33 9.09 8.39 -5.19
CA TYR A 33 8.73 7.38 -4.20
C TYR A 33 8.45 6.02 -4.85
N ASP A 34 7.67 6.00 -5.93
CA ASP A 34 7.36 4.76 -6.66
C ASP A 34 8.59 4.14 -7.31
N ARG A 35 9.49 4.97 -7.88
CA ARG A 35 10.78 4.49 -8.42
C ARG A 35 11.66 3.88 -7.33
N PHE A 36 11.75 4.52 -6.19
CA PHE A 36 12.47 3.98 -5.03
C PHE A 36 11.89 2.63 -4.62
N ALA A 37 10.58 2.56 -4.41
CA ALA A 37 9.91 1.33 -4.01
C ALA A 37 10.09 0.20 -5.03
N ALA A 38 9.98 0.51 -6.32
CA ALA A 38 10.16 -0.45 -7.42
C ALA A 38 11.56 -1.07 -7.43
N ALA A 39 12.60 -0.32 -7.06
CA ALA A 39 13.96 -0.83 -7.00
C ALA A 39 14.19 -1.90 -5.91
N TRP A 40 13.37 -1.87 -4.88
CA TRP A 40 13.44 -2.83 -3.77
C TRP A 40 12.38 -3.93 -3.84
N THR A 41 11.41 -3.79 -4.76
CA THR A 41 10.33 -4.76 -4.91
C THR A 41 10.74 -5.85 -5.90
N PRO A 42 10.77 -7.13 -5.50
CA PRO A 42 11.04 -8.23 -6.40
C PRO A 42 10.03 -8.28 -7.55
N ALA A 43 10.51 -8.68 -8.74
CA ALA A 43 9.64 -8.82 -9.92
C ALA A 43 8.57 -9.92 -9.75
N THR A 44 8.82 -10.87 -8.86
CA THR A 44 7.90 -11.98 -8.57
C THR A 44 7.37 -11.89 -7.14
N LEU A 45 6.13 -12.30 -6.96
CA LEU A 45 5.54 -12.42 -5.63
C LEU A 45 6.25 -13.52 -4.82
N PRO A 46 6.20 -13.45 -3.47
CA PRO A 46 6.61 -14.56 -2.63
C PRO A 46 5.92 -15.86 -3.02
N ALA A 47 6.63 -16.98 -2.90
CA ALA A 47 6.08 -18.29 -3.21
C ALA A 47 4.82 -18.57 -2.37
N GLY A 48 3.80 -19.14 -3.00
CA GLY A 48 2.54 -19.46 -2.32
C GLY A 48 1.60 -18.28 -2.08
N VAL A 49 1.90 -17.10 -2.62
CA VAL A 49 1.03 -15.92 -2.55
C VAL A 49 0.41 -15.61 -3.90
N ALA A 50 -0.89 -15.39 -3.91
CA ALA A 50 -1.65 -14.89 -5.06
C ALA A 50 -2.03 -13.43 -4.86
N ARG A 51 -2.06 -12.66 -5.97
CA ARG A 51 -2.53 -11.26 -6.02
C ARG A 51 -3.84 -11.18 -6.77
N GLN A 52 -4.74 -10.37 -6.27
CA GLN A 52 -6.01 -10.02 -6.91
C GLN A 52 -6.26 -8.53 -6.77
N ASP A 53 -6.50 -7.85 -7.88
CA ASP A 53 -6.85 -6.43 -7.92
C ASP A 53 -8.35 -6.27 -8.16
N ALA A 54 -8.95 -5.28 -7.51
CA ALA A 54 -10.36 -4.94 -7.68
C ALA A 54 -10.59 -3.44 -7.47
N VAL A 55 -11.67 -2.91 -8.01
CA VAL A 55 -12.18 -1.58 -7.68
C VAL A 55 -13.50 -1.75 -6.94
N TRP A 56 -13.56 -1.19 -5.74
CA TRP A 56 -14.75 -1.19 -4.91
C TRP A 56 -15.43 0.18 -4.94
N GLN A 57 -16.75 0.20 -5.09
CA GLN A 57 -17.53 1.43 -5.06
C GLN A 57 -17.96 1.73 -3.63
N ALA A 58 -17.40 2.79 -3.06
CA ALA A 58 -17.79 3.24 -1.74
C ALA A 58 -19.25 3.78 -1.73
N PRO A 59 -19.95 3.75 -0.60
CA PRO A 59 -21.34 4.24 -0.51
C PRO A 59 -21.53 5.69 -0.94
N HIS A 60 -20.49 6.51 -0.83
CA HIS A 60 -20.50 7.91 -1.29
C HIS A 60 -20.11 8.08 -2.77
N GLY A 61 -20.06 6.98 -3.54
CA GLY A 61 -19.82 6.99 -4.99
C GLY A 61 -18.35 7.00 -5.41
N GLN A 62 -17.40 7.06 -4.45
CA GLN A 62 -15.96 7.05 -4.76
C GLN A 62 -15.50 5.64 -5.14
N PRO A 63 -14.88 5.43 -6.32
CA PRO A 63 -14.17 4.20 -6.63
C PRO A 63 -12.86 4.14 -5.86
N ILE A 64 -12.63 3.04 -5.15
CA ILE A 64 -11.39 2.81 -4.38
C ILE A 64 -10.74 1.54 -4.93
N ALA A 65 -9.49 1.67 -5.41
CA ALA A 65 -8.73 0.51 -5.85
C ALA A 65 -8.22 -0.27 -4.62
N LEU A 66 -8.37 -1.58 -4.70
CA LEU A 66 -7.98 -2.51 -3.66
C LEU A 66 -7.09 -3.60 -4.25
N ARG A 67 -6.08 -4.01 -3.51
CA ARG A 67 -5.23 -5.14 -3.88
C ARG A 67 -5.16 -6.14 -2.74
N ARG A 68 -5.56 -7.37 -3.01
CA ARG A 68 -5.52 -8.47 -2.06
C ARG A 68 -4.33 -9.38 -2.35
N TYR A 69 -3.55 -9.68 -1.32
CA TYR A 69 -2.56 -10.75 -1.31
C TYR A 69 -3.04 -11.82 -0.35
N ALA A 70 -3.00 -13.08 -0.75
CA ALA A 70 -3.46 -14.18 0.09
C ALA A 70 -2.74 -15.47 -0.30
N PRO A 71 -2.78 -16.53 0.55
CA PRO A 71 -2.30 -17.85 0.16
C PRO A 71 -2.93 -18.28 -1.16
N SER A 72 -2.09 -18.80 -2.09
CA SER A 72 -2.55 -19.31 -3.39
C SER A 72 -3.34 -20.62 -3.27
N HIS A 73 -3.20 -21.30 -2.14
CA HIS A 73 -3.89 -22.56 -1.82
C HIS A 73 -4.47 -22.50 -0.41
N GLY A 74 -5.67 -23.01 -0.26
CA GLY A 74 -6.41 -22.99 1.02
C GLY A 74 -7.03 -21.65 1.35
N ALA A 75 -7.82 -21.61 2.40
CA ALA A 75 -8.42 -20.39 2.91
C ALA A 75 -7.42 -19.61 3.77
N PRO A 76 -7.40 -18.26 3.70
CA PRO A 76 -6.58 -17.45 4.58
C PRO A 76 -7.05 -17.60 6.04
N ARG A 77 -6.10 -17.48 6.97
CA ARG A 77 -6.37 -17.58 8.42
C ARG A 77 -7.13 -16.37 8.99
N GLY A 78 -7.32 -15.35 8.21
CA GLY A 78 -7.99 -14.09 8.55
C GLY A 78 -7.62 -13.00 7.55
N THR A 79 -8.07 -11.77 7.78
CA THR A 79 -7.84 -10.64 6.89
C THR A 79 -7.26 -9.43 7.64
N VAL A 80 -6.24 -8.82 7.04
CA VAL A 80 -5.65 -7.55 7.47
C VAL A 80 -5.98 -6.48 6.42
N LEU A 81 -6.45 -5.33 6.86
CA LEU A 81 -6.51 -4.13 6.02
C LEU A 81 -5.20 -3.36 6.18
N PHE A 82 -4.59 -3.01 5.06
CA PHE A 82 -3.35 -2.25 5.03
C PHE A 82 -3.59 -0.88 4.41
N PHE A 83 -3.35 0.16 5.20
CA PHE A 83 -3.38 1.55 4.76
C PHE A 83 -1.94 2.05 4.75
N HIS A 84 -1.44 2.36 3.56
CA HIS A 84 -0.02 2.71 3.38
C HIS A 84 0.35 4.04 4.03
N GLY A 85 1.64 4.20 4.34
CA GLY A 85 2.23 5.47 4.77
C GLY A 85 2.47 6.42 3.60
N GLY A 86 3.09 7.58 3.89
CA GLY A 86 3.46 8.57 2.86
C GLY A 86 2.89 9.97 3.09
N GLY A 87 2.53 10.30 4.35
CA GLY A 87 2.07 11.63 4.75
C GLY A 87 0.80 12.09 4.04
N PHE A 88 -0.03 11.16 3.56
CA PHE A 88 -1.22 11.41 2.74
C PHE A 88 -0.93 12.07 1.38
N VAL A 89 0.33 12.16 0.96
CA VAL A 89 0.76 12.78 -0.30
C VAL A 89 1.33 11.77 -1.27
N VAL A 90 2.09 10.80 -0.79
CA VAL A 90 2.73 9.74 -1.58
C VAL A 90 2.28 8.37 -1.10
N GLY A 91 2.61 7.35 -1.87
CA GLY A 91 2.23 5.95 -1.61
C GLY A 91 1.19 5.47 -2.61
N SER A 92 1.24 4.17 -2.88
CA SER A 92 0.37 3.47 -3.82
C SER A 92 0.30 1.99 -3.49
N LEU A 93 -0.56 1.24 -4.18
CA LEU A 93 -0.59 -0.22 -4.08
C LEU A 93 0.74 -0.84 -4.52
N ASP A 94 1.43 -0.22 -5.49
CA ASP A 94 2.70 -0.73 -6.02
C ASP A 94 3.87 -0.41 -5.09
N SER A 95 3.92 0.79 -4.53
CA SER A 95 5.01 1.19 -3.63
C SER A 95 5.05 0.39 -2.32
N HIS A 96 3.94 -0.23 -1.93
CA HIS A 96 3.84 -1.05 -0.72
C HIS A 96 3.65 -2.55 -1.02
N GLN A 97 3.84 -2.98 -2.28
CA GLN A 97 3.70 -4.38 -2.69
C GLN A 97 4.64 -5.30 -1.91
N LEU A 98 5.90 -4.92 -1.75
CA LEU A 98 6.88 -5.73 -1.02
C LEU A 98 6.38 -6.09 0.38
N ILE A 99 5.97 -5.10 1.15
CA ILE A 99 5.53 -5.29 2.54
C ILE A 99 4.24 -6.11 2.60
N THR A 100 3.25 -5.77 1.77
CA THR A 100 1.93 -6.41 1.82
C THR A 100 1.95 -7.86 1.34
N ALA A 101 2.74 -8.15 0.30
CA ALA A 101 2.91 -9.50 -0.20
C ALA A 101 3.71 -10.38 0.77
N GLN A 102 4.79 -9.82 1.37
CA GLN A 102 5.59 -10.55 2.35
C GLN A 102 4.80 -10.83 3.62
N LEU A 103 4.02 -9.86 4.10
CA LEU A 103 3.14 -10.06 5.25
C LEU A 103 2.14 -11.21 5.02
N ALA A 104 1.55 -11.31 3.83
CA ALA A 104 0.66 -12.41 3.49
C ALA A 104 1.41 -13.76 3.47
N ALA A 105 2.63 -13.79 2.92
CA ALA A 105 3.47 -15.00 2.89
C ALA A 105 3.82 -15.50 4.28
N ASP A 106 4.26 -14.61 5.15
CA ASP A 106 4.79 -14.98 6.47
C ASP A 106 3.68 -15.37 7.46
N THR A 107 2.47 -14.82 7.28
CA THR A 107 1.38 -15.01 8.25
C THR A 107 0.29 -15.98 7.80
N GLY A 108 0.16 -16.23 6.50
CA GLY A 108 -0.97 -16.96 5.94
C GLY A 108 -2.30 -16.19 6.03
N LEU A 109 -2.25 -14.88 6.26
CA LEU A 109 -3.41 -14.00 6.25
C LEU A 109 -3.68 -13.47 4.84
N ALA A 110 -4.91 -13.08 4.57
CA ALA A 110 -5.19 -12.18 3.46
C ALA A 110 -4.81 -10.74 3.86
N VAL A 111 -4.06 -10.05 3.02
CA VAL A 111 -3.74 -8.62 3.21
C VAL A 111 -4.41 -7.83 2.10
N ILE A 112 -5.30 -6.92 2.45
CA ILE A 112 -6.00 -6.04 1.50
C ILE A 112 -5.42 -4.64 1.64
N ALA A 113 -4.61 -4.23 0.66
CA ALA A 113 -4.08 -2.89 0.54
C ALA A 113 -5.11 -1.96 -0.10
N VAL A 114 -5.19 -0.73 0.37
CA VAL A 114 -6.20 0.27 0.01
C VAL A 114 -5.52 1.48 -0.62
N ASP A 115 -5.93 1.82 -1.83
CA ASP A 115 -5.50 3.01 -2.56
C ASP A 115 -6.44 4.18 -2.25
N TYR A 116 -6.27 4.74 -1.06
CA TYR A 116 -7.11 5.84 -0.60
C TYR A 116 -6.69 7.17 -1.25
N ARG A 117 -7.61 8.12 -1.36
CA ARG A 117 -7.38 9.44 -1.96
C ARG A 117 -6.29 10.23 -1.24
N LEU A 118 -5.40 10.86 -2.01
CA LEU A 118 -4.24 11.60 -1.51
C LEU A 118 -4.42 13.12 -1.67
N ALA A 119 -3.76 13.86 -0.80
CA ALA A 119 -3.59 15.30 -0.90
C ALA A 119 -2.48 15.64 -1.93
N PRO A 120 -2.50 16.82 -2.54
CA PRO A 120 -3.41 17.96 -2.31
C PRO A 120 -4.73 17.86 -3.09
N GLU A 121 -4.88 16.91 -4.02
CA GLU A 121 -6.06 16.77 -4.87
C GLU A 121 -7.31 16.49 -4.04
N HIS A 122 -7.14 15.67 -3.00
CA HIS A 122 -8.19 15.31 -2.07
C HIS A 122 -7.74 15.62 -0.62
N ARG A 123 -8.12 16.81 -0.16
CA ARG A 123 -7.77 17.24 1.20
C ARG A 123 -8.54 16.46 2.27
N ALA A 124 -8.05 16.53 3.49
CA ALA A 124 -8.76 15.98 4.63
C ALA A 124 -10.24 16.46 4.64
N PRO A 125 -11.19 15.57 4.94
CA PRO A 125 -11.03 14.22 5.49
C PRO A 125 -11.06 13.08 4.45
N ALA A 126 -10.85 13.32 3.16
CA ALA A 126 -11.07 12.35 2.07
C ALA A 126 -10.40 10.99 2.30
N ALA A 127 -9.11 10.96 2.66
CA ALA A 127 -8.40 9.73 2.97
C ALA A 127 -9.05 8.94 4.14
N LEU A 128 -9.44 9.66 5.20
CA LEU A 128 -10.11 9.06 6.35
C LEU A 128 -11.47 8.47 5.98
N GLU A 129 -12.25 9.15 5.14
CA GLU A 129 -13.54 8.69 4.65
C GLU A 129 -13.40 7.39 3.86
N ASP A 130 -12.41 7.31 2.96
CA ASP A 130 -12.12 6.12 2.17
C ASP A 130 -11.70 4.95 3.07
N CYS A 131 -10.72 5.16 3.94
CA CYS A 131 -10.23 4.13 4.86
C CYS A 131 -11.34 3.61 5.77
N ALA A 132 -12.15 4.51 6.32
CA ALA A 132 -13.26 4.13 7.20
C ALA A 132 -14.38 3.40 6.43
N ALA A 133 -14.64 3.78 5.18
CA ALA A 133 -15.62 3.09 4.33
C ALA A 133 -15.19 1.66 4.04
N VAL A 134 -13.91 1.47 3.63
CA VAL A 134 -13.34 0.14 3.38
C VAL A 134 -13.33 -0.71 4.66
N ALA A 135 -12.95 -0.15 5.81
CA ALA A 135 -12.94 -0.89 7.07
C ALA A 135 -14.34 -1.38 7.46
N ARG A 136 -15.37 -0.55 7.30
CA ARG A 136 -16.77 -0.95 7.53
C ARG A 136 -17.21 -2.03 6.54
N ALA A 137 -16.87 -1.89 5.25
CA ALA A 137 -17.22 -2.88 4.24
C ALA A 137 -16.54 -4.23 4.47
N ALA A 138 -15.28 -4.22 4.93
CA ALA A 138 -14.57 -5.44 5.29
C ALA A 138 -15.22 -6.18 6.46
N ARG A 139 -15.55 -5.44 7.54
CA ARG A 139 -16.28 -5.99 8.68
C ARG A 139 -17.61 -6.64 8.26
N ASP A 140 -18.32 -6.04 7.32
CA ASP A 140 -19.63 -6.46 6.86
C ASP A 140 -19.55 -7.46 5.68
N ALA A 141 -18.36 -7.97 5.35
CA ALA A 141 -18.07 -8.90 4.24
C ALA A 141 -18.59 -8.40 2.86
N ARG A 142 -18.50 -7.07 2.61
CA ARG A 142 -18.98 -6.43 1.38
C ARG A 142 -17.86 -6.02 0.41
N LEU A 143 -16.61 -6.39 0.68
CA LEU A 143 -15.53 -6.18 -0.27
C LEU A 143 -15.59 -7.21 -1.41
N PRO A 144 -15.06 -6.88 -2.61
CA PRO A 144 -15.17 -7.71 -3.81
C PRO A 144 -14.21 -8.92 -3.83
N PHE A 145 -13.72 -9.32 -2.69
CA PHE A 145 -12.88 -10.50 -2.51
C PHE A 145 -13.70 -11.53 -1.72
N GLY A 146 -14.09 -12.61 -2.32
CA GLY A 146 -14.85 -13.66 -1.62
C GLY A 146 -14.31 -14.00 -0.23
N PRO A 147 -15.06 -14.79 0.53
CA PRO A 147 -14.69 -15.21 1.87
C PRO A 147 -13.37 -15.96 1.92
#